data_c46c514545350e48b9647098012ee2cc
#
_entry.id   c46c514545350e48b9647098012ee2cc
#
_cell.length_a   1.000
_cell.length_b   1.000
_cell.length_c   1.000
_cell.angle_alpha   90.00
_cell.angle_beta   90.00
_cell.angle_gamma   90.00
#
_symmetry.space_group_name_H-M   'P 1'
#
loop_
_entity.id
_entity.type
_entity.pdbx_description
1 polymer ?
#
loop_
_entity_poly.entity_id
_entity_poly.type
_entity_poly.pdbx_seq_one_letter_code
_entity_poly.pdbx_strand_id
1 'polypeptide(L)'
;MCTDSRRHFLLQSALLLGVARSSLALAADAGPASAAGATAATGSAAATATGGAEASGAPGETGKVYVCPPCGCHADGREFSQPGKCPACGIDLVEKVADATAQPKVAILVFPGVQIIDFAAPYEVFGEAGYDVFTVGATREPVSTNMHLTITPRYSFADTPRPDVLLLPGGNIMGALGQPPVLDWLRARSAESRQTLSVCNGAFFLAAGRLLDGLEATTYYGLIDQLRAEYPNTRVVSDRRFVDNGKIVTTAGLSSGIDGALHIVSKLSGRAAAQMVALNMEYNWREDTGYARASFADRHLRRVFGGRLQLQVPSARVEVENTSGDSQSWEARWLVHGNMGTAAVTQAISAVVAAQSTWKLVAEGRSDTRRRWAFSDESHRTWQARLTTTQAASNGSVRATLTLHTS
;
A
#
# COMPACT_ATOMS: atom_id res chain seq x y z
N MET A 1 15.24 31.93 3.72
CA MET A 1 13.76 31.90 3.86
C MET A 1 13.28 30.51 3.54
N CYS A 2 13.43 29.57 4.47
CA CYS A 2 13.08 28.14 4.26
C CYS A 2 12.75 27.46 5.60
N THR A 3 11.75 28.01 6.32
CA THR A 3 11.41 27.51 7.67
C THR A 3 9.92 27.25 7.92
N ASP A 4 9.04 27.49 6.94
CA ASP A 4 7.59 27.43 7.19
C ASP A 4 6.91 26.15 6.68
N SER A 5 7.51 25.43 5.75
CA SER A 5 6.95 24.18 5.20
C SER A 5 6.98 23.00 6.18
N ARG A 6 7.91 23.02 7.14
CA ARG A 6 8.07 21.92 8.13
C ARG A 6 6.99 21.87 9.21
N ARG A 7 6.35 23.00 9.51
CA ARG A 7 5.29 23.06 10.54
C ARG A 7 3.94 22.51 10.10
N HIS A 8 3.63 22.57 8.81
CA HIS A 8 2.34 22.06 8.28
C HIS A 8 2.24 20.54 8.27
N PHE A 9 3.36 19.83 8.08
CA PHE A 9 3.38 18.36 8.05
C PHE A 9 3.09 17.74 9.43
N LEU A 10 3.63 18.34 10.50
CA LEU A 10 3.42 17.86 11.88
C LEU A 10 1.97 17.99 12.35
N LEU A 11 1.22 18.98 11.84
CA LEU A 11 -0.18 19.19 12.20
C LEU A 11 -1.15 18.20 11.51
N GLN A 12 -0.81 17.71 10.32
CA GLN A 12 -1.66 16.74 9.61
C GLN A 12 -1.50 15.31 10.12
N SER A 13 -0.32 14.93 10.58
CA SER A 13 -0.08 13.58 11.14
C SER A 13 -0.63 13.40 12.56
N ALA A 14 -0.74 14.46 13.36
CA ALA A 14 -1.25 14.42 14.73
C ALA A 14 -2.79 14.32 14.81
N LEU A 15 -3.51 14.57 13.72
CA LEU A 15 -4.99 14.63 13.70
C LEU A 15 -5.69 13.27 13.45
N LEU A 16 -4.93 12.19 13.23
CA LEU A 16 -5.49 10.84 13.01
C LEU A 16 -5.63 9.98 14.28
N LEU A 17 -5.30 10.49 15.48
CA LEU A 17 -5.21 9.72 16.72
C LEU A 17 -6.15 10.20 17.82
N GLY A 18 -7.39 10.47 17.52
CA GLY A 18 -8.37 10.84 18.53
C GLY A 18 -9.71 10.15 18.40
N VAL A 19 -9.82 8.83 18.66
CA VAL A 19 -11.08 8.22 19.12
C VAL A 19 -10.82 6.96 19.95
N ALA A 20 -11.46 6.93 21.13
CA ALA A 20 -11.86 5.84 22.01
C ALA A 20 -10.82 5.20 22.93
N ARG A 21 -10.75 5.75 24.14
CA ARG A 21 -10.52 4.96 25.36
C ARG A 21 -11.88 4.38 25.82
N SER A 22 -11.96 3.07 25.87
CA SER A 22 -12.92 2.38 26.73
C SER A 22 -12.17 1.25 27.42
N SER A 23 -12.02 1.40 28.71
CA SER A 23 -11.43 0.43 29.63
C SER A 23 -12.40 -0.72 29.84
N LEU A 24 -11.95 -1.97 29.64
CA LEU A 24 -12.52 -3.13 30.33
C LEU A 24 -11.37 -3.98 30.85
N ALA A 25 -11.26 -3.99 32.16
CA ALA A 25 -10.47 -4.95 32.91
C ALA A 25 -11.28 -6.24 33.06
N LEU A 26 -10.71 -7.40 32.79
CA LEU A 26 -11.10 -8.65 33.45
C LEU A 26 -9.94 -9.63 33.60
N ALA A 27 -10.00 -10.29 34.74
CA ALA A 27 -9.07 -11.04 35.50
C ALA A 27 -8.43 -12.25 34.80
N ALA A 28 -7.26 -12.60 35.38
CA ALA A 28 -6.51 -13.83 35.21
C ALA A 28 -7.27 -15.04 35.76
N ASP A 29 -7.12 -16.20 35.17
CA ASP A 29 -7.00 -17.43 35.92
C ASP A 29 -6.10 -18.46 35.23
N ALA A 30 -5.33 -19.18 36.02
CA ALA A 30 -4.27 -20.08 35.65
C ALA A 30 -4.69 -21.54 35.85
N GLY A 31 -4.11 -22.46 35.07
CA GLY A 31 -4.05 -23.87 35.48
C GLY A 31 -3.64 -24.83 34.36
N PRO A 32 -2.73 -25.74 34.66
CA PRO A 32 -2.05 -26.58 33.67
C PRO A 32 -2.56 -28.02 33.61
N ALA A 33 -2.26 -28.71 32.51
CA ALA A 33 -2.06 -30.16 32.38
C ALA A 33 -2.11 -30.54 30.89
N SER A 34 -1.48 -31.51 30.34
CA SER A 34 -0.70 -32.69 30.72
C SER A 34 -0.32 -33.37 29.41
N ALA A 35 0.82 -33.97 29.34
CA ALA A 35 1.37 -34.73 28.22
C ALA A 35 0.76 -36.13 28.10
N ALA A 36 0.68 -36.64 26.85
CA ALA A 36 0.73 -38.06 26.46
C ALA A 36 0.88 -38.06 24.91
N GLY A 37 1.86 -38.60 24.27
CA GLY A 37 2.56 -39.86 24.31
C GLY A 37 1.86 -40.91 23.44
N ALA A 38 2.23 -41.07 22.10
CA ALA A 38 2.05 -42.34 21.38
C ALA A 38 2.96 -42.37 20.13
N THR A 39 3.95 -43.08 20.18
CA THR A 39 4.59 -44.22 19.51
C THR A 39 4.41 -44.39 18.01
N ALA A 40 5.58 -44.61 17.39
CA ALA A 40 5.84 -44.95 16.00
C ALA A 40 5.28 -46.30 15.55
N ALA A 41 4.98 -46.39 14.26
CA ALA A 41 4.97 -47.70 13.56
C ALA A 41 5.69 -47.56 12.21
N THR A 42 6.75 -48.28 12.08
CA THR A 42 7.55 -48.55 10.90
C THR A 42 6.84 -49.54 9.98
N GLY A 43 6.82 -49.28 8.68
CA GLY A 43 6.38 -50.21 7.65
C GLY A 43 7.20 -50.05 6.37
N SER A 44 8.24 -50.87 6.23
CA SER A 44 9.03 -51.00 5.02
C SER A 44 8.33 -51.86 3.99
N ALA A 45 8.26 -51.44 2.74
CA ALA A 45 8.07 -52.31 1.60
C ALA A 45 8.92 -51.84 0.41
N ALA A 46 9.93 -52.60 0.10
CA ALA A 46 10.75 -52.49 -1.10
C ALA A 46 9.98 -53.04 -2.31
N ALA A 47 9.96 -52.30 -3.41
CA ALA A 47 9.58 -52.80 -4.71
C ALA A 47 10.70 -52.45 -5.70
N THR A 48 11.21 -53.49 -6.30
CA THR A 48 12.28 -53.60 -7.28
C THR A 48 12.01 -52.87 -8.57
N ALA A 49 13.03 -52.16 -9.05
CA ALA A 49 13.09 -51.49 -10.35
C ALA A 49 13.32 -52.48 -11.50
N THR A 50 12.63 -52.26 -12.59
CA THR A 50 13.04 -52.76 -13.92
C THR A 50 13.21 -51.55 -14.84
N GLY A 51 14.38 -51.55 -15.53
CA GLY A 51 14.88 -50.46 -16.30
C GLY A 51 14.10 -50.17 -17.59
N GLY A 52 14.21 -48.93 -18.05
CA GLY A 52 13.76 -48.46 -19.35
C GLY A 52 14.63 -47.30 -19.81
N ALA A 53 15.42 -47.62 -20.80
CA ALA A 53 16.18 -46.85 -21.78
C ALA A 53 16.41 -45.34 -21.55
N GLU A 54 17.68 -45.00 -21.36
CA GLU A 54 18.29 -43.69 -21.55
C GLU A 54 18.21 -43.27 -23.05
N ALA A 55 17.57 -42.11 -23.30
CA ALA A 55 17.79 -41.37 -24.52
C ALA A 55 18.83 -40.28 -24.21
N SER A 56 20.10 -40.56 -24.50
CA SER A 56 21.19 -39.60 -24.51
C SER A 56 21.01 -38.66 -25.71
N GLY A 57 20.43 -37.49 -25.49
CA GLY A 57 20.50 -36.36 -26.41
C GLY A 57 21.77 -35.55 -26.15
N ALA A 58 22.51 -35.23 -27.20
CA ALA A 58 23.72 -34.42 -27.17
C ALA A 58 23.47 -33.03 -26.51
N PRO A 59 24.46 -32.42 -25.82
CA PRO A 59 24.28 -31.13 -25.16
C PRO A 59 24.08 -30.03 -26.21
N GLY A 60 22.92 -29.39 -26.16
CA GLY A 60 22.64 -28.18 -26.93
C GLY A 60 23.42 -26.99 -26.39
N GLU A 61 23.83 -26.10 -27.25
CA GLU A 61 24.77 -24.98 -27.09
C GLU A 61 24.31 -23.83 -26.21
N THR A 62 23.31 -23.96 -25.33
CA THR A 62 22.92 -22.92 -24.42
C THR A 62 22.84 -23.53 -23.02
N GLY A 63 23.72 -23.19 -22.10
CA GLY A 63 23.76 -23.69 -20.72
C GLY A 63 22.48 -23.42 -19.90
N LYS A 64 21.31 -23.50 -20.53
CA LYS A 64 19.98 -23.32 -19.94
C LYS A 64 19.41 -24.66 -19.51
N VAL A 65 18.93 -24.71 -18.31
CA VAL A 65 18.25 -25.85 -17.69
C VAL A 65 16.77 -25.52 -17.58
N TYR A 66 15.90 -26.48 -17.83
CA TYR A 66 14.45 -26.33 -17.73
C TYR A 66 13.92 -27.27 -16.64
N VAL A 67 12.84 -26.90 -15.96
CA VAL A 67 12.21 -27.70 -14.91
C VAL A 67 10.70 -27.75 -15.12
N CYS A 68 10.07 -28.83 -14.67
CA CYS A 68 8.64 -28.84 -14.49
C CYS A 68 8.28 -27.87 -13.36
N PRO A 69 7.39 -26.88 -13.58
CA PRO A 69 6.91 -26.04 -12.49
C PRO A 69 6.19 -26.89 -11.44
N PRO A 70 6.13 -26.44 -10.17
CA PRO A 70 5.46 -27.18 -9.11
C PRO A 70 4.00 -27.43 -9.45
N CYS A 71 3.66 -28.63 -9.87
CA CYS A 71 2.31 -29.03 -10.29
C CYS A 71 1.80 -30.28 -9.55
N GLY A 72 2.59 -30.83 -8.63
CA GLY A 72 2.30 -32.05 -7.88
C GLY A 72 2.54 -33.34 -8.67
N CYS A 73 3.17 -33.28 -9.86
CA CYS A 73 3.53 -34.49 -10.60
C CYS A 73 4.87 -35.07 -10.12
N HIS A 74 5.13 -36.33 -10.43
CA HIS A 74 6.36 -37.02 -10.02
C HIS A 74 7.66 -36.47 -10.70
N ALA A 75 7.53 -35.53 -11.63
CA ALA A 75 8.64 -34.84 -12.28
C ALA A 75 8.85 -33.43 -11.73
N ASP A 76 8.17 -33.02 -10.66
CA ASP A 76 8.39 -31.73 -10.01
C ASP A 76 9.86 -31.55 -9.65
N GLY A 77 10.44 -30.41 -10.10
CA GLY A 77 11.86 -30.09 -9.87
C GLY A 77 12.86 -30.92 -10.68
N ARG A 78 12.42 -31.88 -11.50
CA ARG A 78 13.31 -32.60 -12.40
C ARG A 78 13.84 -31.67 -13.50
N GLU A 79 15.15 -31.74 -13.75
CA GLU A 79 15.85 -30.91 -14.74
C GLU A 79 15.82 -31.52 -16.13
N PHE A 80 15.65 -30.68 -17.13
CA PHE A 80 15.67 -31.00 -18.55
C PHE A 80 16.62 -30.04 -19.26
N SER A 81 17.36 -30.56 -20.24
CA SER A 81 18.34 -29.76 -21.01
C SER A 81 17.75 -28.97 -22.17
N GLN A 82 16.44 -29.12 -22.43
CA GLN A 82 15.76 -28.44 -23.55
C GLN A 82 14.36 -27.95 -23.09
N PRO A 83 13.85 -26.84 -23.70
CA PRO A 83 12.47 -26.43 -23.54
C PRO A 83 11.52 -27.48 -24.15
N GLY A 84 10.30 -27.55 -23.63
CA GLY A 84 9.30 -28.48 -24.13
C GLY A 84 8.20 -28.73 -23.07
N LYS A 85 7.52 -29.87 -23.23
CA LYS A 85 6.47 -30.29 -22.28
C LYS A 85 7.02 -31.32 -21.30
N CYS A 86 6.58 -31.22 -20.05
CA CYS A 86 6.90 -32.20 -19.03
C CYS A 86 6.35 -33.57 -19.46
N PRO A 87 7.18 -34.63 -19.50
CA PRO A 87 6.74 -35.96 -19.93
C PRO A 87 5.75 -36.62 -18.96
N ALA A 88 5.67 -36.09 -17.72
CA ALA A 88 4.79 -36.62 -16.69
C ALA A 88 3.39 -35.98 -16.68
N CYS A 89 3.28 -34.68 -16.93
CA CYS A 89 2.03 -33.92 -16.80
C CYS A 89 1.64 -33.10 -18.04
N GLY A 90 2.50 -33.00 -19.05
CA GLY A 90 2.24 -32.28 -20.29
C GLY A 90 2.30 -30.74 -20.17
N ILE A 91 2.60 -30.19 -19.00
CA ILE A 91 2.77 -28.75 -18.78
C ILE A 91 4.09 -28.30 -19.42
N ASP A 92 4.11 -27.07 -19.94
CA ASP A 92 5.33 -26.51 -20.53
C ASP A 92 6.42 -26.34 -19.46
N LEU A 93 7.62 -26.83 -19.78
CA LEU A 93 8.80 -26.69 -18.94
C LEU A 93 9.21 -25.20 -18.89
N VAL A 94 9.59 -24.72 -17.71
CA VAL A 94 10.08 -23.36 -17.50
C VAL A 94 11.61 -23.36 -17.37
N GLU A 95 12.26 -22.33 -17.88
CA GLU A 95 13.71 -22.18 -17.73
C GLU A 95 14.08 -22.09 -16.24
N LYS A 96 14.98 -22.98 -15.78
CA LYS A 96 15.55 -22.91 -14.46
C LYS A 96 16.54 -21.75 -14.42
N VAL A 97 16.17 -20.66 -13.77
CA VAL A 97 17.11 -19.56 -13.53
C VAL A 97 18.22 -20.08 -12.60
N ALA A 98 19.49 -19.97 -13.06
CA ALA A 98 20.67 -20.51 -12.41
C ALA A 98 20.93 -19.86 -11.07
N ASP A 99 20.26 -20.01 -10.07
CA ASP A 99 20.36 -19.68 -8.64
C ASP A 99 19.06 -19.96 -7.87
N ALA A 100 18.16 -20.78 -8.42
CA ALA A 100 16.89 -21.16 -7.79
C ALA A 100 17.04 -22.02 -6.53
N THR A 101 18.26 -22.28 -6.06
CA THR A 101 18.50 -22.97 -4.77
C THR A 101 18.64 -22.01 -3.59
N ALA A 102 18.93 -20.75 -3.80
CA ALA A 102 18.99 -19.77 -2.72
C ALA A 102 17.64 -19.03 -2.62
N GLN A 103 16.99 -19.10 -1.47
CA GLN A 103 15.79 -18.33 -1.17
C GLN A 103 16.07 -16.83 -1.40
N PRO A 104 15.26 -16.12 -2.21
CA PRO A 104 15.43 -14.69 -2.36
C PRO A 104 15.37 -13.98 -1.01
N LYS A 105 16.28 -13.03 -0.79
CA LYS A 105 16.38 -12.29 0.47
C LYS A 105 15.64 -10.97 0.37
N VAL A 106 14.79 -10.70 1.36
CA VAL A 106 14.01 -9.45 1.44
C VAL A 106 14.42 -8.66 2.67
N ALA A 107 15.06 -7.51 2.46
CA ALA A 107 15.37 -6.56 3.53
C ALA A 107 14.26 -5.52 3.65
N ILE A 108 13.68 -5.40 4.82
CA ILE A 108 12.61 -4.45 5.14
C ILE A 108 13.14 -3.40 6.10
N LEU A 109 13.17 -2.14 5.69
CA LEU A 109 13.54 -1.03 6.57
C LEU A 109 12.50 -0.86 7.67
N VAL A 110 12.94 -0.79 8.93
CA VAL A 110 12.11 -0.42 10.07
C VAL A 110 12.74 0.72 10.86
N PHE A 111 11.91 1.63 11.33
CA PHE A 111 12.33 2.86 12.00
C PHE A 111 11.25 3.31 12.99
N PRO A 112 11.57 4.15 13.99
CA PRO A 112 10.57 4.70 14.92
C PRO A 112 9.43 5.40 14.17
N GLY A 113 8.21 4.92 14.39
CA GLY A 113 7.00 5.43 13.72
C GLY A 113 6.67 4.76 12.38
N VAL A 114 7.32 3.65 12.02
CA VAL A 114 6.96 2.87 10.82
C VAL A 114 5.50 2.42 10.85
N GLN A 115 4.83 2.44 9.70
CA GLN A 115 3.45 1.98 9.56
C GLN A 115 3.39 0.46 9.54
N ILE A 116 2.59 -0.16 10.43
CA ILE A 116 2.58 -1.63 10.62
C ILE A 116 2.26 -2.36 9.31
N ILE A 117 1.14 -2.07 8.67
CA ILE A 117 0.69 -2.79 7.49
C ILE A 117 1.63 -2.62 6.29
N ASP A 118 2.37 -1.49 6.22
CA ASP A 118 3.27 -1.20 5.10
C ASP A 118 4.49 -2.13 5.07
N PHE A 119 4.88 -2.68 6.22
CA PHE A 119 5.94 -3.68 6.30
C PHE A 119 5.42 -5.09 6.60
N ALA A 120 4.43 -5.24 7.50
CA ALA A 120 3.98 -6.55 7.96
C ALA A 120 3.21 -7.31 6.88
N ALA A 121 2.37 -6.63 6.08
CA ALA A 121 1.65 -7.29 5.00
C ALA A 121 2.57 -7.78 3.86
N PRO A 122 3.52 -6.98 3.34
CA PRO A 122 4.54 -7.51 2.43
C PRO A 122 5.46 -8.56 3.06
N TYR A 123 5.76 -8.47 4.37
CA TYR A 123 6.53 -9.48 5.10
C TYR A 123 5.86 -10.85 4.97
N GLU A 124 4.54 -10.90 5.21
CA GLU A 124 3.73 -12.10 5.07
C GLU A 124 3.73 -12.61 3.62
N VAL A 125 3.49 -11.74 2.63
CA VAL A 125 3.50 -12.12 1.21
C VAL A 125 4.82 -12.77 0.80
N PHE A 126 5.95 -12.18 1.18
CA PHE A 126 7.27 -12.72 0.84
C PHE A 126 7.60 -13.98 1.64
N GLY A 127 7.14 -14.06 2.90
CA GLY A 127 7.27 -15.25 3.74
C GLY A 127 6.51 -16.44 3.15
N GLU A 128 5.25 -16.25 2.77
CA GLU A 128 4.42 -17.26 2.08
C GLU A 128 5.01 -17.68 0.71
N ALA A 129 5.72 -16.77 0.05
CA ALA A 129 6.48 -17.10 -1.16
C ALA A 129 7.76 -17.91 -0.90
N GLY A 130 8.10 -18.21 0.36
CA GLY A 130 9.28 -18.95 0.76
C GLY A 130 10.58 -18.13 0.71
N TYR A 131 10.51 -16.79 0.78
CA TYR A 131 11.68 -15.91 0.78
C TYR A 131 12.26 -15.78 2.20
N ASP A 132 13.58 -15.52 2.31
CA ASP A 132 14.22 -15.14 3.60
C ASP A 132 13.96 -13.66 3.88
N VAL A 133 12.91 -13.38 4.67
CA VAL A 133 12.47 -12.02 4.99
C VAL A 133 13.05 -11.58 6.33
N PHE A 134 13.63 -10.39 6.37
CA PHE A 134 14.18 -9.82 7.60
C PHE A 134 14.02 -8.31 7.68
N THR A 135 13.92 -7.84 8.92
CA THR A 135 13.85 -6.41 9.24
C THR A 135 15.24 -5.83 9.49
N VAL A 136 15.42 -4.58 9.05
CA VAL A 136 16.69 -3.84 9.19
C VAL A 136 16.38 -2.46 9.77
N GLY A 137 17.08 -2.11 10.84
CA GLY A 137 17.06 -0.79 11.45
C GLY A 137 18.40 -0.06 11.33
N ALA A 138 18.47 1.20 11.71
CA ALA A 138 19.73 1.92 11.84
C ALA A 138 20.67 1.20 12.84
N THR A 139 20.08 0.65 13.89
CA THR A 139 20.70 -0.22 14.90
C THR A 139 19.80 -1.43 15.11
N ARG A 140 20.21 -2.35 15.98
CA ARG A 140 19.37 -3.49 16.42
C ARG A 140 18.49 -3.15 17.64
N GLU A 141 18.47 -1.89 18.08
CA GLU A 141 17.61 -1.46 19.17
C GLU A 141 16.13 -1.54 18.77
N PRO A 142 15.25 -1.92 19.69
CA PRO A 142 13.82 -1.98 19.44
C PRO A 142 13.25 -0.63 18.97
N VAL A 143 12.40 -0.64 17.97
CA VAL A 143 11.68 0.53 17.46
C VAL A 143 10.19 0.39 17.72
N SER A 144 9.54 1.51 18.07
CA SER A 144 8.08 1.58 18.21
C SER A 144 7.45 2.02 16.90
N THR A 145 6.43 1.30 16.43
CA THR A 145 5.65 1.69 15.27
C THR A 145 4.76 2.90 15.57
N ASN A 146 4.10 3.45 14.56
CA ASN A 146 3.13 4.54 14.73
C ASN A 146 1.90 4.16 15.57
N MET A 147 1.65 2.86 15.79
CA MET A 147 0.58 2.33 16.64
C MET A 147 1.12 1.63 17.90
N HIS A 148 2.36 1.97 18.29
CA HIS A 148 3.00 1.51 19.54
C HIS A 148 3.33 0.00 19.61
N LEU A 149 3.27 -0.75 18.51
CA LEU A 149 3.84 -2.09 18.44
C LEU A 149 5.37 -1.96 18.45
N THR A 150 6.05 -2.69 19.33
CA THR A 150 7.51 -2.72 19.40
C THR A 150 8.07 -3.83 18.51
N ILE A 151 9.07 -3.50 17.70
CA ILE A 151 9.77 -4.44 16.80
C ILE A 151 11.26 -4.35 17.07
N THR A 152 11.94 -5.49 17.18
CA THR A 152 13.40 -5.56 17.19
C THR A 152 13.91 -5.89 15.79
N PRO A 153 14.69 -5.01 15.14
CA PRO A 153 15.27 -5.31 13.83
C PRO A 153 16.20 -6.54 13.92
N ARG A 154 16.10 -7.43 12.93
CA ARG A 154 16.99 -8.62 12.86
C ARG A 154 18.43 -8.20 12.53
N TYR A 155 18.62 -7.18 11.70
CA TYR A 155 19.92 -6.63 11.31
C TYR A 155 19.96 -5.12 11.50
N SER A 156 21.17 -4.59 11.57
CA SER A 156 21.45 -3.16 11.47
C SER A 156 21.92 -2.79 10.05
N PHE A 157 22.11 -1.51 9.79
CA PHE A 157 22.69 -1.05 8.51
C PHE A 157 24.10 -1.62 8.29
N ALA A 158 24.87 -1.84 9.38
CA ALA A 158 26.25 -2.27 9.31
C ALA A 158 26.40 -3.73 8.88
N ASP A 159 25.44 -4.58 9.20
CA ASP A 159 25.53 -6.03 9.01
C ASP A 159 24.39 -6.61 8.17
N THR A 160 23.65 -5.76 7.45
CA THR A 160 22.57 -6.17 6.54
C THR A 160 23.11 -7.09 5.44
N PRO A 161 22.60 -8.34 5.32
CA PRO A 161 22.91 -9.19 4.17
C PRO A 161 22.47 -8.52 2.86
N ARG A 162 23.19 -8.81 1.76
CA ARG A 162 22.78 -8.35 0.43
C ARG A 162 21.37 -8.85 0.10
N PRO A 163 20.39 -7.95 -0.14
CA PRO A 163 19.04 -8.36 -0.45
C PRO A 163 18.80 -8.53 -1.96
N ASP A 164 17.87 -9.42 -2.33
CA ASP A 164 17.27 -9.47 -3.66
C ASP A 164 16.15 -8.44 -3.79
N VAL A 165 15.43 -8.18 -2.70
CA VAL A 165 14.37 -7.18 -2.62
C VAL A 165 14.63 -6.24 -1.45
N LEU A 166 14.64 -4.94 -1.72
CA LEU A 166 14.62 -3.90 -0.68
C LEU A 166 13.22 -3.34 -0.56
N LEU A 167 12.63 -3.37 0.65
CA LEU A 167 11.33 -2.77 0.94
C LEU A 167 11.47 -1.55 1.85
N LEU A 168 10.86 -0.45 1.42
CA LEU A 168 10.82 0.84 2.12
C LEU A 168 9.37 1.17 2.49
N PRO A 169 8.92 0.87 3.72
CA PRO A 169 7.57 1.18 4.18
C PRO A 169 7.42 2.66 4.51
N GLY A 170 6.18 3.10 4.62
CA GLY A 170 5.84 4.42 5.11
C GLY A 170 5.63 4.48 6.62
N GLY A 171 5.02 5.59 7.05
CA GLY A 171 4.77 5.90 8.45
C GLY A 171 5.19 7.33 8.79
N ASN A 172 5.63 7.59 10.01
CA ASN A 172 6.25 8.85 10.40
C ASN A 172 7.71 8.90 9.94
N ILE A 173 7.90 9.07 8.64
CA ILE A 173 9.22 8.97 7.99
C ILE A 173 10.16 10.13 8.28
N MET A 174 9.68 11.27 8.79
CA MET A 174 10.47 12.52 8.85
C MET A 174 11.75 12.37 9.67
N GLY A 175 11.69 11.65 10.79
CA GLY A 175 12.85 11.37 11.63
C GLY A 175 13.92 10.55 10.92
N ALA A 176 13.50 9.53 10.17
CA ALA A 176 14.40 8.65 9.43
C ALA A 176 14.91 9.32 8.14
N LEU A 177 14.01 9.99 7.40
CA LEU A 177 14.34 10.66 6.14
C LEU A 177 15.40 11.77 6.31
N GLY A 178 15.40 12.45 7.46
CA GLY A 178 16.37 13.49 7.78
C GLY A 178 17.76 12.97 8.17
N GLN A 179 17.96 11.66 8.21
CA GLN A 179 19.24 11.05 8.62
C GLN A 179 20.06 10.61 7.40
N PRO A 180 21.23 11.23 7.12
CA PRO A 180 22.07 10.84 5.99
C PRO A 180 22.39 9.33 5.92
N PRO A 181 22.71 8.64 7.03
CA PRO A 181 23.00 7.21 6.99
C PRO A 181 21.85 6.35 6.43
N VAL A 182 20.59 6.76 6.61
CA VAL A 182 19.44 6.07 6.05
C VAL A 182 19.44 6.16 4.52
N LEU A 183 19.67 7.36 3.98
CA LEU A 183 19.69 7.59 2.52
C LEU A 183 20.89 6.88 1.86
N ASP A 184 22.05 6.89 2.50
CA ASP A 184 23.24 6.23 1.97
C ASP A 184 23.05 4.71 1.95
N TRP A 185 22.52 4.13 3.06
CA TRP A 185 22.22 2.71 3.16
C TRP A 185 21.20 2.29 2.10
N LEU A 186 20.09 3.02 1.94
CA LEU A 186 19.07 2.67 0.97
C LEU A 186 19.57 2.72 -0.48
N ARG A 187 20.41 3.72 -0.83
CA ARG A 187 21.02 3.78 -2.16
C ARG A 187 21.92 2.57 -2.42
N ALA A 188 22.77 2.22 -1.46
CA ALA A 188 23.65 1.07 -1.55
C ALA A 188 22.84 -0.23 -1.70
N ARG A 189 21.86 -0.46 -0.81
CA ARG A 189 21.04 -1.69 -0.86
C ARG A 189 20.14 -1.75 -2.10
N SER A 190 19.57 -0.62 -2.53
CA SER A 190 18.82 -0.58 -3.79
C SER A 190 19.69 -0.88 -5.01
N ALA A 191 20.93 -0.40 -5.04
CA ALA A 191 21.86 -0.70 -6.15
C ALA A 191 22.13 -2.20 -6.27
N GLU A 192 22.28 -2.90 -5.14
CA GLU A 192 22.60 -4.33 -5.05
C GLU A 192 21.39 -5.24 -5.24
N SER A 193 20.17 -4.76 -4.96
CA SER A 193 18.94 -5.56 -5.06
C SER A 193 18.46 -5.71 -6.51
N ARG A 194 17.73 -6.80 -6.76
CA ARG A 194 17.02 -7.04 -8.04
C ARG A 194 15.78 -6.17 -8.16
N GLN A 195 15.08 -5.97 -7.05
CA GLN A 195 13.86 -5.15 -6.96
C GLN A 195 13.93 -4.22 -5.74
N THR A 196 13.36 -3.03 -5.87
CA THR A 196 13.13 -2.11 -4.75
C THR A 196 11.66 -1.73 -4.73
N LEU A 197 11.02 -1.99 -3.59
CA LEU A 197 9.60 -1.71 -3.35
C LEU A 197 9.44 -0.58 -2.35
N SER A 198 8.65 0.42 -2.66
CA SER A 198 8.17 1.36 -1.64
C SER A 198 6.66 1.24 -1.44
N VAL A 199 6.23 1.34 -0.19
CA VAL A 199 4.82 1.33 0.19
C VAL A 199 4.48 2.66 0.83
N CYS A 200 3.30 3.22 0.49
CA CYS A 200 2.80 4.44 1.10
C CYS A 200 3.77 5.63 0.88
N ASN A 201 4.03 6.43 1.92
CA ASN A 201 5.02 7.50 1.85
C ASN A 201 6.49 7.02 1.93
N GLY A 202 6.73 5.70 1.89
CA GLY A 202 8.05 5.14 1.61
C GLY A 202 8.64 5.60 0.27
N ALA A 203 7.81 6.03 -0.68
CA ALA A 203 8.25 6.64 -1.93
C ALA A 203 9.10 7.91 -1.72
N PHE A 204 8.92 8.64 -0.63
CA PHE A 204 9.74 9.81 -0.30
C PHE A 204 11.19 9.45 0.01
N PHE A 205 11.47 8.27 0.56
CA PHE A 205 12.85 7.78 0.71
C PHE A 205 13.53 7.62 -0.64
N LEU A 206 12.81 7.02 -1.62
CA LEU A 206 13.33 6.84 -2.97
C LEU A 206 13.55 8.19 -3.67
N ALA A 207 12.60 9.11 -3.53
CA ALA A 207 12.69 10.46 -4.11
C ALA A 207 13.84 11.27 -3.50
N ALA A 208 13.98 11.28 -2.17
CA ALA A 208 15.09 11.93 -1.48
C ALA A 208 16.45 11.28 -1.83
N GLY A 209 16.45 9.96 -2.06
CA GLY A 209 17.58 9.21 -2.59
C GLY A 209 17.89 9.46 -4.06
N ARG A 210 17.07 10.26 -4.77
CA ARG A 210 17.13 10.51 -6.22
C ARG A 210 16.97 9.28 -7.09
N LEU A 211 16.35 8.23 -6.55
CA LEU A 211 16.10 6.98 -7.25
C LEU A 211 14.84 7.05 -8.11
N LEU A 212 14.02 8.10 -7.97
CA LEU A 212 12.82 8.34 -8.78
C LEU A 212 13.01 9.42 -9.85
N ASP A 213 14.20 10.01 -9.98
CA ASP A 213 14.47 11.03 -11.00
C ASP A 213 14.19 10.47 -12.39
N GLY A 214 13.27 11.11 -13.15
CA GLY A 214 12.86 10.70 -14.49
C GLY A 214 11.86 9.52 -14.55
N LEU A 215 11.50 8.93 -13.42
CA LEU A 215 10.59 7.78 -13.34
C LEU A 215 9.16 8.21 -13.00
N GLU A 216 8.19 7.32 -13.30
CA GLU A 216 6.85 7.41 -12.75
C GLU A 216 6.82 6.90 -11.32
N ALA A 217 5.99 7.50 -10.46
CA ALA A 217 5.79 7.02 -9.11
C ALA A 217 4.38 7.30 -8.61
N THR A 218 3.94 6.48 -7.67
CA THR A 218 2.77 6.76 -6.84
C THR A 218 3.14 6.70 -5.36
N THR A 219 2.26 7.19 -4.51
CA THR A 219 2.42 7.19 -3.05
C THR A 219 1.06 7.13 -2.37
N TYR A 220 1.03 7.21 -1.05
CA TYR A 220 -0.20 7.34 -0.28
C TYR A 220 -1.09 8.45 -0.85
N TYR A 221 -2.38 8.16 -1.04
CA TYR A 221 -3.32 9.04 -1.75
C TYR A 221 -3.37 10.48 -1.21
N GLY A 222 -3.16 10.66 0.08
CA GLY A 222 -3.15 11.98 0.73
C GLY A 222 -1.89 12.79 0.50
N LEU A 223 -0.83 12.21 -0.06
CA LEU A 223 0.49 12.81 -0.25
C LEU A 223 0.93 12.91 -1.72
N ILE A 224 0.04 12.59 -2.65
CA ILE A 224 0.31 12.68 -4.10
C ILE A 224 0.76 14.08 -4.49
N ASP A 225 0.03 15.11 -4.08
CA ASP A 225 0.33 16.50 -4.43
C ASP A 225 1.61 16.99 -3.74
N GLN A 226 1.88 16.52 -2.53
CA GLN A 226 3.12 16.84 -1.81
C GLN A 226 4.34 16.21 -2.51
N LEU A 227 4.29 14.92 -2.85
CA LEU A 227 5.40 14.25 -3.55
C LEU A 227 5.69 14.96 -4.88
N ARG A 228 4.64 15.34 -5.62
CA ARG A 228 4.77 16.08 -6.89
C ARG A 228 5.43 17.45 -6.70
N ALA A 229 5.07 18.17 -5.65
CA ALA A 229 5.60 19.51 -5.39
C ALA A 229 7.05 19.47 -4.88
N GLU A 230 7.39 18.52 -4.01
CA GLU A 230 8.73 18.42 -3.42
C GLU A 230 9.76 17.79 -4.35
N TYR A 231 9.33 16.91 -5.28
CA TYR A 231 10.22 16.16 -6.17
C TYR A 231 9.79 16.29 -7.64
N PRO A 232 9.98 17.47 -8.25
CA PRO A 232 9.50 17.78 -9.59
C PRO A 232 10.14 16.93 -10.71
N ASN A 233 11.28 16.27 -10.44
CA ASN A 233 11.92 15.36 -11.37
C ASN A 233 11.23 13.99 -11.43
N THR A 234 10.26 13.72 -10.56
CA THR A 234 9.49 12.48 -10.52
C THR A 234 8.11 12.71 -11.13
N ARG A 235 7.70 11.87 -12.07
CA ARG A 235 6.37 11.92 -12.68
C ARG A 235 5.34 11.23 -11.77
N VAL A 236 4.71 11.99 -10.88
CA VAL A 236 3.78 11.45 -9.88
C VAL A 236 2.40 11.23 -10.48
N VAL A 237 1.93 9.97 -10.48
CA VAL A 237 0.62 9.55 -10.96
C VAL A 237 -0.33 9.21 -9.80
N SER A 238 -1.62 9.43 -10.00
CA SER A 238 -2.66 9.23 -8.97
C SER A 238 -3.70 8.18 -9.33
N ASP A 239 -3.65 7.65 -10.55
CA ASP A 239 -4.64 6.74 -11.12
C ASP A 239 -4.23 5.26 -11.05
N ARG A 240 -3.08 4.96 -10.47
CA ARG A 240 -2.55 3.61 -10.34
C ARG A 240 -2.33 3.21 -8.89
N ARG A 241 -2.65 1.96 -8.58
CA ARG A 241 -2.42 1.36 -7.26
C ARG A 241 -0.94 1.09 -7.00
N PHE A 242 -0.19 0.71 -8.04
CA PHE A 242 1.25 0.65 -8.05
C PHE A 242 1.82 1.04 -9.43
N VAL A 243 3.09 1.41 -9.45
CA VAL A 243 3.85 1.75 -10.66
C VAL A 243 5.12 0.92 -10.68
N ASP A 244 5.35 0.22 -11.80
CA ASP A 244 6.55 -0.59 -12.03
C ASP A 244 7.44 0.08 -13.08
N ASN A 245 8.66 0.43 -12.69
CA ASN A 245 9.71 0.96 -13.57
C ASN A 245 10.82 -0.10 -13.84
N GLY A 246 10.48 -1.38 -13.83
CA GLY A 246 11.43 -2.47 -13.98
C GLY A 246 12.09 -2.86 -12.65
N LYS A 247 13.08 -2.11 -12.18
CA LYS A 247 13.76 -2.36 -10.90
C LYS A 247 13.04 -1.75 -9.70
N ILE A 248 12.40 -0.59 -9.87
CA ILE A 248 11.75 0.14 -8.78
C ILE A 248 10.24 0.06 -8.95
N VAL A 249 9.58 -0.43 -7.92
CA VAL A 249 8.13 -0.48 -7.81
C VAL A 249 7.69 0.44 -6.66
N THR A 250 6.80 1.38 -6.94
CA THR A 250 6.18 2.22 -5.92
C THR A 250 4.71 1.88 -5.78
N THR A 251 4.18 1.80 -4.56
CA THR A 251 2.77 1.53 -4.33
C THR A 251 2.08 2.67 -3.60
N ALA A 252 0.77 2.76 -3.77
CA ALA A 252 -0.09 3.55 -2.91
C ALA A 252 0.00 3.07 -1.45
N GLY A 253 -0.86 3.58 -0.56
CA GLY A 253 -0.75 3.27 0.86
C GLY A 253 -1.34 1.94 1.28
N LEU A 254 -0.87 1.46 2.43
CA LEU A 254 -1.47 0.39 3.21
C LEU A 254 -1.62 -0.93 2.42
N SER A 255 -2.85 -1.37 2.17
CA SER A 255 -3.13 -2.64 1.48
C SER A 255 -2.53 -2.73 0.07
N SER A 256 -2.17 -1.62 -0.56
CA SER A 256 -1.48 -1.63 -1.86
C SER A 256 -0.07 -2.25 -1.79
N GLY A 257 0.51 -2.32 -0.59
CA GLY A 257 1.77 -3.04 -0.35
C GLY A 257 1.67 -4.53 -0.61
N ILE A 258 0.50 -5.14 -0.38
CA ILE A 258 0.22 -6.56 -0.71
C ILE A 258 0.32 -6.76 -2.23
N ASP A 259 -0.37 -5.89 -3.02
CA ASP A 259 -0.34 -6.02 -4.48
C ASP A 259 1.06 -5.79 -5.05
N GLY A 260 1.80 -4.82 -4.50
CA GLY A 260 3.19 -4.58 -4.90
C GLY A 260 4.12 -5.75 -4.57
N ALA A 261 3.95 -6.38 -3.42
CA ALA A 261 4.72 -7.56 -3.02
C ALA A 261 4.38 -8.77 -3.89
N LEU A 262 3.09 -9.06 -4.13
CA LEU A 262 2.64 -10.12 -5.05
C LEU A 262 3.15 -9.88 -6.48
N HIS A 263 3.14 -8.61 -6.93
CA HIS A 263 3.72 -8.25 -8.23
C HIS A 263 5.22 -8.58 -8.30
N ILE A 264 5.99 -8.30 -7.24
CA ILE A 264 7.42 -8.66 -7.17
C ILE A 264 7.60 -10.18 -7.12
N VAL A 265 6.78 -10.92 -6.36
CA VAL A 265 6.80 -12.40 -6.38
C VAL A 265 6.52 -12.90 -7.79
N SER A 266 5.55 -12.33 -8.49
CA SER A 266 5.27 -12.68 -9.90
C SER A 266 6.47 -12.44 -10.83
N LYS A 267 7.21 -11.35 -10.62
CA LYS A 267 8.42 -11.04 -11.40
C LYS A 267 9.59 -11.98 -11.11
N LEU A 268 9.78 -12.39 -9.85
CA LEU A 268 10.96 -13.16 -9.42
C LEU A 268 10.74 -14.67 -9.47
N SER A 269 9.53 -15.15 -9.14
CA SER A 269 9.18 -16.56 -9.00
C SER A 269 8.05 -17.01 -9.92
N GLY A 270 7.55 -16.11 -10.76
CA GLY A 270 6.51 -16.38 -11.74
C GLY A 270 5.08 -16.12 -11.21
N ARG A 271 4.16 -15.90 -12.14
CA ARG A 271 2.76 -15.56 -11.86
C ARG A 271 2.04 -16.62 -11.02
N ALA A 272 2.30 -17.89 -11.30
CA ALA A 272 1.68 -19.00 -10.58
C ALA A 272 2.07 -18.98 -9.08
N ALA A 273 3.34 -18.69 -8.75
CA ALA A 273 3.78 -18.55 -7.37
C ALA A 273 3.03 -17.41 -6.67
N ALA A 274 2.91 -16.24 -7.29
CA ALA A 274 2.16 -15.13 -6.72
C ALA A 274 0.66 -15.44 -6.52
N GLN A 275 0.05 -16.17 -7.45
CA GLN A 275 -1.33 -16.63 -7.31
C GLN A 275 -1.51 -17.61 -6.14
N MET A 276 -0.58 -18.56 -5.96
CA MET A 276 -0.64 -19.48 -4.83
C MET A 276 -0.49 -18.76 -3.50
N VAL A 277 0.45 -17.80 -3.40
CA VAL A 277 0.57 -16.95 -2.21
C VAL A 277 -0.73 -16.20 -1.93
N ALA A 278 -1.33 -15.59 -2.95
CA ALA A 278 -2.59 -14.87 -2.78
C ALA A 278 -3.73 -15.78 -2.31
N LEU A 279 -3.81 -17.02 -2.83
CA LEU A 279 -4.80 -18.02 -2.41
C LEU A 279 -4.57 -18.46 -0.96
N ASN A 280 -3.33 -18.73 -0.55
CA ASN A 280 -3.00 -19.11 0.83
C ASN A 280 -3.35 -18.00 1.83
N MET A 281 -3.16 -16.75 1.42
CA MET A 281 -3.52 -15.56 2.20
C MET A 281 -5.02 -15.21 2.13
N GLU A 282 -5.85 -15.98 1.44
CA GLU A 282 -7.27 -15.67 1.16
C GLU A 282 -7.44 -14.24 0.57
N TYR A 283 -6.44 -13.78 -0.18
CA TYR A 283 -6.41 -12.43 -0.75
C TYR A 283 -6.90 -12.43 -2.20
N ASN A 284 -7.92 -11.62 -2.49
CA ASN A 284 -8.44 -11.43 -3.85
C ASN A 284 -7.48 -10.56 -4.68
N TRP A 285 -6.40 -11.17 -5.13
CA TRP A 285 -5.38 -10.46 -5.90
C TRP A 285 -5.88 -10.09 -7.29
N ARG A 286 -5.73 -8.83 -7.62
CA ARG A 286 -5.98 -8.28 -8.94
C ARG A 286 -4.68 -7.73 -9.49
N GLU A 287 -4.26 -8.25 -10.63
CA GLU A 287 -3.00 -7.84 -11.29
C GLU A 287 -3.11 -6.45 -11.92
N ASP A 288 -4.34 -5.99 -12.18
CA ASP A 288 -4.56 -4.63 -12.68
C ASP A 288 -4.33 -3.58 -11.59
N THR A 289 -3.97 -2.38 -12.02
CA THR A 289 -3.71 -1.24 -11.13
C THR A 289 -4.92 -0.31 -10.96
N GLY A 290 -6.08 -0.70 -11.49
CA GLY A 290 -7.23 0.19 -11.72
C GLY A 290 -7.94 0.71 -10.47
N TYR A 291 -7.81 0.04 -9.31
CA TYR A 291 -8.36 0.53 -8.06
C TYR A 291 -7.36 1.44 -7.34
N ALA A 292 -7.31 2.70 -7.74
CA ALA A 292 -6.45 3.69 -7.12
C ALA A 292 -7.25 4.67 -6.26
N ARG A 293 -7.09 4.60 -4.93
CA ARG A 293 -7.79 5.49 -3.97
C ARG A 293 -7.57 6.98 -4.27
N ALA A 294 -6.41 7.34 -4.78
CA ALA A 294 -6.08 8.71 -5.14
C ALA A 294 -6.88 9.25 -6.34
N SER A 295 -7.43 8.37 -7.17
CA SER A 295 -8.27 8.76 -8.32
C SER A 295 -9.72 9.05 -7.94
N PHE A 296 -10.17 8.72 -6.72
CA PHE A 296 -11.56 8.90 -6.31
C PHE A 296 -11.96 10.38 -6.28
N ALA A 297 -13.21 10.64 -6.59
CA ALA A 297 -13.75 11.99 -6.75
C ALA A 297 -13.66 12.83 -5.45
N ASP A 298 -13.62 12.18 -4.26
CA ASP A 298 -13.42 12.89 -3.00
C ASP A 298 -12.08 13.63 -2.87
N ARG A 299 -11.11 13.38 -3.77
CA ARG A 299 -9.88 14.20 -3.85
C ARG A 299 -10.20 15.68 -4.00
N HIS A 300 -11.28 16.00 -4.73
CA HIS A 300 -11.73 17.38 -4.89
C HIS A 300 -12.30 17.97 -3.60
N LEU A 301 -12.99 17.15 -2.79
CA LEU A 301 -13.45 17.57 -1.45
C LEU A 301 -12.28 17.79 -0.49
N ARG A 302 -11.28 16.91 -0.52
CA ARG A 302 -10.08 17.04 0.33
C ARG A 302 -9.30 18.32 0.02
N ARG A 303 -9.19 18.69 -1.25
CA ARG A 303 -8.54 19.95 -1.65
C ARG A 303 -9.28 21.17 -1.10
N VAL A 304 -10.61 21.12 -1.05
CA VAL A 304 -11.45 22.23 -0.55
C VAL A 304 -11.53 22.24 0.98
N PHE A 305 -11.68 21.08 1.62
CA PHE A 305 -12.01 20.97 3.05
C PHE A 305 -10.84 20.41 3.90
N GLY A 306 -9.67 20.12 3.32
CA GLY A 306 -8.49 19.65 4.05
C GLY A 306 -8.68 18.34 4.79
N GLY A 307 -9.60 17.45 4.34
CA GLY A 307 -9.89 16.17 4.97
C GLY A 307 -11.01 16.19 6.02
N ARG A 308 -11.36 17.35 6.56
CA ARG A 308 -12.52 17.56 7.46
C ARG A 308 -13.22 18.86 7.11
N LEU A 309 -14.54 18.83 6.98
CA LEU A 309 -15.32 20.04 6.90
C LEU A 309 -15.27 20.77 8.25
N GLN A 310 -14.66 21.95 8.27
CA GLN A 310 -14.65 22.86 9.41
C GLN A 310 -15.40 24.12 9.01
N LEU A 311 -16.40 24.47 9.82
CA LEU A 311 -17.13 25.71 9.64
C LEU A 311 -16.53 26.79 10.51
N GLN A 312 -16.39 28.00 9.99
CA GLN A 312 -15.89 29.18 10.71
C GLN A 312 -16.95 29.72 11.71
N VAL A 313 -17.58 28.81 12.46
CA VAL A 313 -18.62 29.11 13.45
C VAL A 313 -18.24 28.44 14.78
N PRO A 314 -17.92 29.20 15.84
CA PRO A 314 -17.35 28.65 17.07
C PRO A 314 -18.18 27.58 17.77
N SER A 315 -19.52 27.61 17.60
CA SER A 315 -20.44 26.66 18.22
C SER A 315 -20.82 25.47 17.32
N ALA A 316 -20.33 25.44 16.08
CA ALA A 316 -20.68 24.38 15.14
C ALA A 316 -19.75 23.18 15.31
N ARG A 317 -20.33 22.01 15.59
CA ARG A 317 -19.65 20.70 15.52
C ARG A 317 -20.11 19.97 14.26
N VAL A 318 -19.18 19.51 13.45
CA VAL A 318 -19.49 18.76 12.23
C VAL A 318 -19.10 17.30 12.45
N GLU A 319 -20.05 16.42 12.19
CA GLU A 319 -19.88 14.96 12.23
C GLU A 319 -20.10 14.40 10.83
N VAL A 320 -19.27 13.43 10.42
CA VAL A 320 -19.45 12.73 9.13
C VAL A 320 -20.50 11.65 9.30
N GLU A 321 -21.64 11.77 8.63
CA GLU A 321 -22.72 10.77 8.66
C GLU A 321 -22.46 9.67 7.64
N ASN A 322 -22.00 10.04 6.44
CA ASN A 322 -21.64 9.09 5.38
C ASN A 322 -20.66 9.72 4.38
N THR A 323 -19.85 8.90 3.77
CA THR A 323 -19.02 9.29 2.63
C THR A 323 -18.75 8.06 1.76
N SER A 324 -19.11 8.14 0.47
CA SER A 324 -19.00 7.02 -0.46
C SER A 324 -18.96 7.48 -1.91
N GLY A 325 -18.38 6.68 -2.77
CA GLY A 325 -18.30 6.93 -4.21
C GLY A 325 -17.09 6.27 -4.86
N ASP A 326 -16.77 6.74 -6.05
CA ASP A 326 -15.73 6.19 -6.91
C ASP A 326 -14.93 7.32 -7.61
N SER A 327 -14.31 7.03 -8.75
CA SER A 327 -13.53 8.00 -9.53
C SER A 327 -14.40 8.95 -10.37
N GLN A 328 -15.71 8.71 -10.49
CA GLN A 328 -16.62 9.50 -11.31
C GLN A 328 -17.65 10.27 -10.48
N SER A 329 -17.97 9.79 -9.31
CA SER A 329 -18.97 10.37 -8.43
C SER A 329 -18.57 10.23 -6.96
N TRP A 330 -19.03 11.15 -6.12
CA TRP A 330 -18.83 11.07 -4.67
C TRP A 330 -19.98 11.76 -3.95
N GLU A 331 -20.41 11.15 -2.84
CA GLU A 331 -21.33 11.76 -1.90
C GLU A 331 -20.68 11.88 -0.53
N ALA A 332 -20.79 13.06 0.08
CA ALA A 332 -20.44 13.27 1.48
C ALA A 332 -21.64 13.87 2.22
N ARG A 333 -22.01 13.26 3.33
CA ARG A 333 -23.06 13.74 4.23
C ARG A 333 -22.46 14.07 5.59
N TRP A 334 -22.82 15.25 6.06
CA TRP A 334 -22.42 15.74 7.38
C TRP A 334 -23.65 16.09 8.20
N LEU A 335 -23.57 15.83 9.49
CA LEU A 335 -24.49 16.34 10.49
C LEU A 335 -23.83 17.52 11.16
N VAL A 336 -24.43 18.70 11.03
CA VAL A 336 -23.96 19.94 11.63
C VAL A 336 -24.78 20.19 12.89
N HIS A 337 -24.14 20.08 14.05
CA HIS A 337 -24.71 20.37 15.34
C HIS A 337 -24.41 21.83 15.70
N GLY A 338 -25.35 22.48 16.33
CA GLY A 338 -25.25 23.88 16.76
C GLY A 338 -26.56 24.63 16.45
N ASN A 339 -26.68 25.83 16.97
CA ASN A 339 -27.89 26.64 16.79
C ASN A 339 -27.87 27.35 15.43
N MET A 340 -27.83 26.55 14.33
CA MET A 340 -27.80 27.05 12.96
C MET A 340 -28.98 26.50 12.15
N GLY A 341 -29.65 27.38 11.40
CA GLY A 341 -30.62 26.96 10.40
C GLY A 341 -29.99 26.48 9.10
N THR A 342 -30.75 25.79 8.27
CA THR A 342 -30.30 25.23 6.99
C THR A 342 -29.64 26.26 6.08
N ALA A 343 -30.21 27.47 5.98
CA ALA A 343 -29.65 28.56 5.17
C ALA A 343 -28.27 29.00 5.67
N ALA A 344 -28.07 29.10 7.00
CA ALA A 344 -26.80 29.48 7.59
C ALA A 344 -25.73 28.42 7.36
N VAL A 345 -26.06 27.13 7.46
CA VAL A 345 -25.13 26.03 7.13
C VAL A 345 -24.77 26.04 5.65
N THR A 346 -25.74 26.24 4.76
CA THR A 346 -25.49 26.37 3.33
C THR A 346 -24.53 27.52 3.02
N GLN A 347 -24.73 28.67 3.65
CA GLN A 347 -23.87 29.83 3.48
C GLN A 347 -22.45 29.58 4.02
N ALA A 348 -22.33 28.98 5.21
CA ALA A 348 -21.03 28.67 5.81
C ALA A 348 -20.20 27.72 4.94
N ILE A 349 -20.80 26.62 4.44
CA ILE A 349 -20.12 25.70 3.52
C ILE A 349 -19.75 26.41 2.21
N SER A 350 -20.65 27.23 1.68
CA SER A 350 -20.38 27.99 0.44
C SER A 350 -19.22 28.97 0.60
N ALA A 351 -19.08 29.58 1.75
CA ALA A 351 -17.95 30.47 2.07
C ALA A 351 -16.62 29.70 2.08
N VAL A 352 -16.59 28.48 2.64
CA VAL A 352 -15.39 27.62 2.58
C VAL A 352 -15.04 27.26 1.14
N VAL A 353 -16.01 26.88 0.33
CA VAL A 353 -15.80 26.57 -1.10
C VAL A 353 -15.23 27.77 -1.84
N ALA A 354 -15.79 28.96 -1.62
CA ALA A 354 -15.35 30.19 -2.27
C ALA A 354 -13.94 30.61 -1.86
N ALA A 355 -13.56 30.37 -0.59
CA ALA A 355 -12.24 30.75 -0.06
C ALA A 355 -11.13 29.75 -0.44
N GLN A 356 -11.47 28.49 -0.64
CA GLN A 356 -10.49 27.38 -0.75
C GLN A 356 -10.46 26.73 -2.13
N SER A 357 -11.28 27.17 -3.09
CA SER A 357 -11.35 26.50 -4.38
C SER A 357 -11.59 27.45 -5.55
N THR A 358 -11.33 26.93 -6.75
CA THR A 358 -11.65 27.58 -8.04
C THR A 358 -13.03 27.16 -8.58
N TRP A 359 -13.88 26.54 -7.76
CA TRP A 359 -15.20 26.11 -8.19
C TRP A 359 -16.09 27.31 -8.49
N LYS A 360 -16.67 27.34 -9.67
CA LYS A 360 -17.53 28.43 -10.12
C LYS A 360 -18.94 28.14 -9.71
N LEU A 361 -19.56 29.07 -8.96
CA LEU A 361 -20.96 28.98 -8.59
C LEU A 361 -21.82 29.06 -9.86
N VAL A 362 -22.71 28.09 -10.05
CA VAL A 362 -23.69 28.09 -11.15
C VAL A 362 -24.93 28.82 -10.63
N ALA A 363 -25.39 29.81 -11.38
CA ALA A 363 -26.61 30.55 -11.03
C ALA A 363 -27.82 29.59 -11.02
N GLU A 364 -28.35 29.36 -9.83
CA GLU A 364 -29.67 28.74 -9.63
C GLU A 364 -30.62 29.81 -9.10
N GLY A 365 -31.93 29.64 -9.41
CA GLY A 365 -32.95 30.45 -8.77
C GLY A 365 -32.77 30.49 -7.24
N ARG A 366 -33.24 31.55 -6.58
CA ARG A 366 -33.04 31.81 -5.15
C ARG A 366 -33.48 30.62 -4.29
N SER A 367 -32.51 29.81 -3.87
CA SER A 367 -32.70 28.76 -2.86
C SER A 367 -31.70 28.97 -1.74
N ASP A 368 -32.15 29.09 -0.51
CA ASP A 368 -31.29 29.27 0.66
C ASP A 368 -30.69 27.95 1.16
N THR A 369 -31.15 26.81 0.62
CA THR A 369 -30.77 25.47 1.07
C THR A 369 -30.07 24.65 0.00
N ARG A 370 -29.80 25.24 -1.18
CA ARG A 370 -29.14 24.55 -2.29
C ARG A 370 -28.07 25.44 -2.92
N ARG A 371 -26.95 24.81 -3.36
CA ARG A 371 -25.89 25.44 -4.17
C ARG A 371 -25.40 24.46 -5.20
N ARG A 372 -24.98 24.97 -6.35
CA ARG A 372 -24.30 24.21 -7.40
C ARG A 372 -23.03 24.90 -7.83
N TRP A 373 -22.02 24.12 -8.09
CA TRP A 373 -20.76 24.60 -8.65
C TRP A 373 -20.36 23.72 -9.83
N ALA A 374 -19.60 24.31 -10.75
CA ALA A 374 -18.92 23.62 -11.81
C ALA A 374 -17.43 23.95 -11.75
N PHE A 375 -16.58 22.97 -12.05
CA PHE A 375 -15.14 23.14 -12.12
C PHE A 375 -14.51 22.11 -13.06
N SER A 376 -13.28 22.36 -13.50
CA SER A 376 -12.48 21.38 -14.24
C SER A 376 -11.32 20.92 -13.39
N ASP A 377 -10.99 19.64 -13.48
CA ASP A 377 -9.81 19.07 -12.84
C ASP A 377 -8.54 19.27 -13.72
N GLU A 378 -7.42 18.77 -13.23
CA GLU A 378 -6.11 18.86 -13.89
C GLU A 378 -6.07 18.12 -15.23
N SER A 379 -6.97 17.15 -15.42
CA SER A 379 -7.14 16.39 -16.67
C SER A 379 -8.16 17.02 -17.60
N HIS A 380 -8.57 18.29 -17.33
CA HIS A 380 -9.61 19.02 -18.07
C HIS A 380 -11.00 18.36 -18.02
N ARG A 381 -11.23 17.40 -17.11
CA ARG A 381 -12.53 16.77 -16.91
C ARG A 381 -13.44 17.74 -16.17
N THR A 382 -14.65 17.92 -16.68
CA THR A 382 -15.65 18.81 -16.05
C THR A 382 -16.40 18.10 -14.94
N TRP A 383 -16.58 18.78 -13.82
CA TRP A 383 -17.24 18.30 -12.62
C TRP A 383 -18.39 19.22 -12.23
N GLN A 384 -19.42 18.62 -11.67
CA GLN A 384 -20.50 19.34 -11.00
C GLN A 384 -20.52 18.95 -9.53
N ALA A 385 -20.67 19.95 -8.66
CA ALA A 385 -20.88 19.80 -7.24
C ALA A 385 -22.26 20.35 -6.84
N ARG A 386 -23.02 19.60 -6.04
CA ARG A 386 -24.33 20.03 -5.53
C ARG A 386 -24.39 19.86 -4.02
N LEU A 387 -24.62 20.96 -3.33
CA LEU A 387 -24.90 20.99 -1.89
C LEU A 387 -26.42 21.10 -1.69
N THR A 388 -26.94 20.31 -0.76
CA THR A 388 -28.31 20.40 -0.25
C THR A 388 -28.26 20.35 1.27
N THR A 389 -29.00 21.22 1.94
CA THR A 389 -29.16 21.21 3.40
C THR A 389 -30.62 20.98 3.78
N THR A 390 -30.83 20.11 4.75
CA THR A 390 -32.16 19.77 5.30
C THR A 390 -32.10 19.74 6.82
N GLN A 391 -33.23 20.01 7.47
CA GLN A 391 -33.35 19.83 8.92
C GLN A 391 -33.21 18.33 9.24
N ALA A 392 -32.36 17.98 10.17
CA ALA A 392 -32.26 16.61 10.67
C ALA A 392 -33.36 16.34 11.70
N ALA A 393 -33.79 15.08 11.81
CA ALA A 393 -34.87 14.68 12.72
C ALA A 393 -34.52 14.82 14.20
N SER A 394 -33.26 14.98 14.56
CA SER A 394 -32.76 15.04 15.94
C SER A 394 -32.20 16.42 16.29
N ASN A 395 -32.70 16.99 17.38
CA ASN A 395 -32.07 18.08 18.16
C ASN A 395 -31.61 19.34 17.45
N GLY A 396 -32.35 19.86 16.47
CA GLY A 396 -32.01 21.13 15.82
C GLY A 396 -30.76 21.06 14.91
N SER A 397 -30.26 19.87 14.63
CA SER A 397 -29.12 19.67 13.72
C SER A 397 -29.52 19.79 12.26
N VAL A 398 -28.58 20.19 11.41
CA VAL A 398 -28.75 20.31 9.96
C VAL A 398 -27.94 19.24 9.26
N ARG A 399 -28.59 18.48 8.37
CA ARG A 399 -27.91 17.58 7.46
C ARG A 399 -27.48 18.33 6.21
N ALA A 400 -26.18 18.29 5.91
CA ALA A 400 -25.61 18.81 4.69
C ALA A 400 -25.12 17.66 3.80
N THR A 401 -25.63 17.59 2.58
CA THR A 401 -25.23 16.59 1.57
C THR A 401 -24.55 17.29 0.41
N LEU A 402 -23.32 16.91 0.11
CA LEU A 402 -22.56 17.40 -1.03
C LEU A 402 -22.27 16.23 -1.97
N THR A 403 -22.78 16.32 -3.19
CA THR A 403 -22.52 15.34 -4.25
C THR A 403 -21.59 15.92 -5.30
N LEU A 404 -20.68 15.10 -5.80
CA LEU A 404 -19.85 15.37 -6.96
C LEU A 404 -20.17 14.37 -8.07
N HIS A 405 -20.14 14.81 -9.30
CA HIS A 405 -20.19 13.92 -10.46
C HIS A 405 -19.51 14.56 -11.68
N THR A 406 -18.96 13.71 -12.54
CA THR A 406 -18.46 14.14 -13.85
C THR A 406 -19.63 14.45 -14.76
N SER A 407 -19.49 15.47 -15.61
CA SER A 407 -20.46 15.83 -16.65
C SER A 407 -20.35 14.91 -17.83
#